data_bef4a82b38c735f53793367d4515da4e
#
_entry.id   bef4a82b38c735f53793367d4515da4e
#
_cell.length_a   1.000
_cell.length_b   1.000
_cell.length_c   1.000
_cell.angle_alpha   90.00
_cell.angle_beta   90.00
_cell.angle_gamma   90.00
#
_symmetry.space_group_name_H-M   'P 1'
#
loop_
_entity.id
_entity.type
_entity.pdbx_description
1 polymer ?
#
loop_
_entity_poly.entity_id
_entity_poly.type
_entity_poly.pdbx_seq_one_letter_code
_entity_poly.pdbx_strand_id
1 'polypeptide(L)'
;MKYWYVFFQPFPDVAVDPGLRWVLLRDTVDEGEMVSVEIGLRNLLSATTPESVVVRFSMQKADGNWADIGEVKLPPLAGLDTAIVRYSFSSVGLAGLNRLRIVANPDYRFGERTYANNRWEAGFYVRADIYNPVVDVLFDGYRIQNGDIVSPNPTILIEVKDENRYLALDDTSGVTVRLRRAGESGLGERIAYASGRLRFEPARMPDNRARVEFKPGYLEDGDYVLSVDARDKRANRSGTKPYEVQFRVINESSVTHVVNYPNPFSTSTRFYYE
;
A
#
# COMPACT_ATOMS: atom_id res chain seq x y z
N MET A 1 59.25 -27.04 43.44
CA MET A 1 58.68 -26.96 42.10
C MET A 1 57.37 -26.18 42.23
N LYS A 2 57.21 -25.02 41.57
CA LYS A 2 55.98 -24.21 41.62
C LYS A 2 55.20 -24.53 40.32
N TYR A 3 53.97 -24.97 40.43
CA TYR A 3 53.07 -25.23 39.27
C TYR A 3 52.17 -24.02 39.13
N TRP A 4 52.04 -23.54 37.87
CA TRP A 4 51.10 -22.51 37.51
C TRP A 4 49.92 -23.20 36.79
N TYR A 5 48.71 -23.07 37.29
CA TYR A 5 47.51 -23.53 36.62
C TYR A 5 46.91 -22.34 35.87
N VAL A 6 46.82 -22.48 34.54
CA VAL A 6 46.14 -21.53 33.70
C VAL A 6 44.74 -22.09 33.44
N PHE A 7 43.75 -21.43 33.99
CA PHE A 7 42.38 -21.78 33.71
C PHE A 7 41.96 -21.06 32.46
N PHE A 8 41.73 -21.78 31.38
CA PHE A 8 41.08 -21.24 30.20
C PHE A 8 39.57 -21.33 30.41
N GLN A 9 38.91 -20.20 30.55
CA GLN A 9 37.46 -20.16 30.50
C GLN A 9 37.05 -20.30 29.03
N PRO A 10 36.29 -21.34 28.67
CA PRO A 10 35.88 -21.51 27.29
C PRO A 10 34.89 -20.41 26.94
N PHE A 11 35.15 -19.67 25.87
CA PHE A 11 34.23 -18.70 25.31
C PHE A 11 33.33 -19.37 24.25
N PRO A 12 32.07 -18.97 24.10
CA PRO A 12 31.30 -19.28 22.91
C PRO A 12 31.86 -18.55 21.69
N ASP A 13 31.40 -18.93 20.51
CA ASP A 13 31.72 -18.25 19.24
C ASP A 13 30.52 -18.34 18.31
N VAL A 14 29.66 -17.32 18.34
CA VAL A 14 28.41 -17.30 17.57
C VAL A 14 28.66 -16.72 16.19
N ALA A 15 28.47 -17.53 15.18
CA ALA A 15 28.61 -17.12 13.78
C ALA A 15 27.23 -16.96 13.13
N VAL A 16 27.08 -15.93 12.31
CA VAL A 16 26.00 -15.86 11.32
C VAL A 16 26.41 -16.77 10.14
N ASP A 17 25.68 -17.86 9.94
CA ASP A 17 26.01 -18.92 8.99
C ASP A 17 24.99 -19.04 7.85
N PRO A 18 25.18 -18.30 6.73
CA PRO A 18 24.30 -18.40 5.57
C PRO A 18 24.39 -19.79 4.88
N GLY A 19 25.48 -20.55 5.09
CA GLY A 19 25.62 -21.90 4.59
C GLY A 19 24.68 -22.90 5.28
N LEU A 20 24.34 -22.66 6.55
CA LEU A 20 23.34 -23.42 7.27
C LEU A 20 21.91 -23.10 6.78
N ARG A 21 21.58 -21.82 6.69
CA ARG A 21 20.30 -21.35 6.19
C ARG A 21 20.42 -19.90 5.75
N TRP A 22 20.10 -19.65 4.50
CA TRP A 22 19.82 -18.30 3.99
C TRP A 22 18.61 -18.38 3.09
N VAL A 23 17.56 -17.69 3.46
CA VAL A 23 16.37 -17.54 2.62
C VAL A 23 15.98 -16.07 2.65
N LEU A 24 16.04 -15.46 1.50
CA LEU A 24 15.30 -14.28 1.15
C LEU A 24 14.29 -14.77 0.12
N LEU A 25 12.99 -14.73 0.43
CA LEU A 25 11.94 -15.38 -0.38
C LEU A 25 11.99 -14.94 -1.85
N ARG A 26 12.40 -13.68 -2.09
CA ARG A 26 12.70 -13.13 -3.41
C ARG A 26 13.77 -12.07 -3.28
N ASP A 27 14.69 -12.04 -4.22
CA ASP A 27 15.69 -10.96 -4.37
C ASP A 27 15.08 -9.67 -4.94
N THR A 28 13.84 -9.76 -5.47
CA THR A 28 13.03 -8.64 -5.95
C THR A 28 11.61 -8.76 -5.39
N VAL A 29 11.15 -7.74 -4.69
CA VAL A 29 9.81 -7.62 -4.10
C VAL A 29 9.12 -6.36 -4.58
N ASP A 30 7.78 -6.34 -4.54
CA ASP A 30 7.01 -5.14 -4.84
C ASP A 30 6.92 -4.22 -3.60
N GLU A 31 6.86 -2.92 -3.82
CA GLU A 31 6.73 -1.97 -2.71
C GLU A 31 5.41 -2.19 -1.96
N GLY A 32 5.52 -2.28 -0.64
CA GLY A 32 4.43 -2.65 0.25
C GLY A 32 4.42 -4.13 0.64
N GLU A 33 5.09 -5.01 -0.12
CA GLU A 33 5.22 -6.43 0.24
C GLU A 33 6.03 -6.61 1.53
N MET A 34 5.63 -7.60 2.35
CA MET A 34 6.42 -8.00 3.52
C MET A 34 7.62 -8.81 3.09
N VAL A 35 8.82 -8.31 3.39
CA VAL A 35 10.08 -9.02 3.17
C VAL A 35 10.32 -9.96 4.34
N SER A 36 10.46 -11.25 4.08
CA SER A 36 10.78 -12.26 5.10
C SER A 36 12.14 -12.86 4.83
N VAL A 37 12.97 -12.91 5.87
CA VAL A 37 14.32 -13.48 5.83
C VAL A 37 14.48 -14.58 6.86
N GLU A 38 15.21 -15.62 6.51
CA GLU A 38 15.70 -16.66 7.43
C GLU A 38 17.21 -16.73 7.33
N ILE A 39 17.89 -16.77 8.48
CA ILE A 39 19.34 -16.89 8.57
C ILE A 39 19.72 -17.92 9.63
N GLY A 40 20.72 -18.73 9.31
CA GLY A 40 21.30 -19.67 10.27
C GLY A 40 22.27 -18.97 11.22
N LEU A 41 22.25 -19.41 12.46
CA LEU A 41 23.30 -19.13 13.46
C LEU A 41 23.93 -20.44 13.88
N ARG A 42 25.21 -20.40 14.24
CA ARG A 42 25.95 -21.53 14.79
C ARG A 42 26.84 -21.07 15.92
N ASN A 43 26.83 -21.83 17.03
CA ASN A 43 27.87 -21.69 18.03
C ASN A 43 29.01 -22.66 17.64
N LEU A 44 30.14 -22.10 17.26
CA LEU A 44 31.29 -22.85 16.71
C LEU A 44 32.11 -23.55 17.80
N LEU A 45 31.88 -23.22 19.08
CA LEU A 45 32.65 -23.77 20.20
C LEU A 45 31.75 -24.51 21.21
N SER A 46 32.36 -25.29 22.10
CA SER A 46 31.64 -26.13 23.04
C SER A 46 30.98 -25.40 24.22
N ALA A 47 31.36 -24.14 24.46
CA ALA A 47 30.75 -23.36 25.54
C ALA A 47 29.37 -22.83 25.10
N THR A 48 28.37 -22.98 25.97
CA THR A 48 27.06 -22.37 25.80
C THR A 48 27.16 -20.85 25.97
N THR A 49 26.40 -20.06 25.21
CA THR A 49 26.34 -18.61 25.44
C THR A 49 25.76 -18.33 26.81
N PRO A 50 26.35 -17.44 27.62
CA PRO A 50 25.97 -17.21 29.04
C PRO A 50 24.58 -16.58 29.17
N GLU A 51 24.09 -15.93 28.09
CA GLU A 51 22.79 -15.31 28.04
C GLU A 51 22.17 -15.47 26.63
N SER A 52 20.98 -14.94 26.45
CA SER A 52 20.24 -14.90 25.18
C SER A 52 21.04 -14.24 24.07
N VAL A 53 21.00 -14.82 22.88
CA VAL A 53 21.63 -14.25 21.68
C VAL A 53 20.67 -13.27 21.02
N VAL A 54 21.06 -11.99 21.00
CA VAL A 54 20.35 -10.96 20.23
C VAL A 54 20.86 -10.97 18.81
N VAL A 55 19.95 -10.93 17.84
CA VAL A 55 20.26 -10.79 16.41
C VAL A 55 19.60 -9.52 15.92
N ARG A 56 20.41 -8.55 15.51
CA ARG A 56 19.97 -7.24 15.03
C ARG A 56 19.93 -7.20 13.52
N PHE A 57 18.86 -6.62 12.99
CA PHE A 57 18.65 -6.36 11.58
C PHE A 57 18.74 -4.86 11.33
N SER A 58 19.55 -4.45 10.36
CA SER A 58 19.75 -3.05 10.01
C SER A 58 19.70 -2.86 8.51
N MET A 59 19.16 -1.73 8.06
CA MET A 59 19.08 -1.33 6.65
C MET A 59 20.07 -0.21 6.36
N GLN A 60 20.75 -0.26 5.23
CA GLN A 60 21.62 0.83 4.82
C GLN A 60 20.79 1.99 4.25
N LYS A 61 20.99 3.18 4.81
CA LYS A 61 20.38 4.42 4.31
C LYS A 61 21.14 4.97 3.11
N ALA A 62 20.54 5.93 2.42
CA ALA A 62 21.13 6.60 1.26
C ALA A 62 22.47 7.32 1.57
N ASP A 63 22.66 7.76 2.81
CA ASP A 63 23.90 8.38 3.31
C ASP A 63 25.01 7.35 3.64
N GLY A 64 24.75 6.06 3.40
CA GLY A 64 25.66 4.96 3.71
C GLY A 64 25.60 4.48 5.15
N ASN A 65 24.93 5.19 6.05
CA ASN A 65 24.75 4.80 7.45
C ASN A 65 23.78 3.63 7.59
N TRP A 66 23.87 2.90 8.69
CA TRP A 66 22.98 1.79 9.01
C TRP A 66 21.90 2.24 10.02
N ALA A 67 20.66 1.89 9.73
CA ALA A 67 19.55 2.09 10.65
C ALA A 67 19.00 0.73 11.09
N ASP A 68 18.84 0.55 12.38
CA ASP A 68 18.22 -0.66 12.92
C ASP A 68 16.74 -0.69 12.55
N ILE A 69 16.30 -1.86 12.09
CA ILE A 69 14.90 -2.12 11.70
C ILE A 69 14.22 -3.11 12.65
N GLY A 70 15.00 -3.81 13.47
CA GLY A 70 14.49 -4.67 14.53
C GLY A 70 15.49 -5.69 15.02
N GLU A 71 15.05 -6.46 16.01
CA GLU A 71 15.84 -7.49 16.68
C GLU A 71 15.03 -8.76 16.91
N VAL A 72 15.72 -9.90 16.89
CA VAL A 72 15.21 -11.18 17.34
C VAL A 72 16.07 -11.66 18.50
N LYS A 73 15.43 -12.08 19.57
CA LYS A 73 16.11 -12.64 20.75
C LYS A 73 15.91 -14.14 20.82
N LEU A 74 17.00 -14.88 20.80
CA LEU A 74 17.01 -16.34 20.97
C LEU A 74 17.39 -16.70 22.41
N PRO A 75 16.97 -17.86 22.91
CA PRO A 75 17.49 -18.38 24.16
C PRO A 75 19.01 -18.61 24.07
N PRO A 76 19.71 -18.85 25.20
CA PRO A 76 21.12 -19.24 25.16
C PRO A 76 21.35 -20.39 24.18
N LEU A 77 22.37 -20.24 23.32
CA LEU A 77 22.71 -21.23 22.30
C LEU A 77 23.78 -22.19 22.85
N ALA A 78 23.42 -23.46 22.92
CA ALA A 78 24.34 -24.50 23.40
C ALA A 78 25.59 -24.59 22.56
N GLY A 79 26.67 -25.13 23.15
CA GLY A 79 27.92 -25.33 22.43
C GLY A 79 27.74 -26.27 21.25
N LEU A 80 28.31 -25.94 20.10
CA LEU A 80 28.23 -26.66 18.84
C LEU A 80 26.82 -26.77 18.23
N ASP A 81 25.83 -26.10 18.82
CA ASP A 81 24.45 -26.09 18.35
C ASP A 81 24.19 -24.99 17.32
N THR A 82 23.01 -25.09 16.68
CA THR A 82 22.57 -24.20 15.63
C THR A 82 21.17 -23.68 15.90
N ALA A 83 20.85 -22.50 15.35
CA ALA A 83 19.52 -21.94 15.38
C ALA A 83 19.17 -21.29 14.03
N ILE A 84 17.87 -21.17 13.75
CA ILE A 84 17.37 -20.44 12.58
C ILE A 84 16.61 -19.21 13.09
N VAL A 85 17.04 -18.05 12.65
CA VAL A 85 16.41 -16.77 12.93
C VAL A 85 15.50 -16.40 11.78
N ARG A 86 14.26 -15.98 12.11
CA ARG A 86 13.27 -15.48 11.16
C ARG A 86 12.92 -14.05 11.52
N TYR A 87 12.91 -13.19 10.52
CA TYR A 87 12.51 -11.80 10.69
C TYR A 87 11.75 -11.32 9.46
N SER A 88 10.73 -10.49 9.67
CA SER A 88 9.94 -9.90 8.57
C SER A 88 9.77 -8.41 8.79
N PHE A 89 9.84 -7.65 7.70
CA PHE A 89 9.70 -6.20 7.72
C PHE A 89 8.97 -5.71 6.46
N SER A 90 8.40 -4.51 6.54
CA SER A 90 7.70 -3.89 5.40
C SER A 90 8.69 -3.28 4.40
N SER A 91 8.42 -3.45 3.11
CA SER A 91 9.19 -2.82 2.03
C SER A 91 8.70 -1.41 1.67
N VAL A 92 7.73 -0.85 2.38
CA VAL A 92 7.20 0.52 2.14
C VAL A 92 8.33 1.54 2.27
N GLY A 93 8.50 2.38 1.24
CA GLY A 93 9.54 3.41 1.22
C GLY A 93 10.95 2.91 0.92
N LEU A 94 11.11 1.63 0.57
CA LEU A 94 12.39 1.02 0.25
C LEU A 94 12.61 0.85 -1.27
N ALA A 95 11.91 1.60 -2.11
CA ALA A 95 12.06 1.49 -3.56
C ALA A 95 13.53 1.60 -4.00
N GLY A 96 13.97 0.67 -4.86
CA GLY A 96 15.34 0.57 -5.36
C GLY A 96 16.17 -0.54 -4.73
N LEU A 97 17.49 -0.44 -4.86
CA LEU A 97 18.44 -1.39 -4.30
C LEU A 97 18.64 -1.13 -2.80
N ASN A 98 18.46 -2.16 -2.00
CA ASN A 98 18.62 -2.11 -0.55
C ASN A 98 19.72 -3.09 -0.10
N ARG A 99 20.35 -2.78 1.03
CA ARG A 99 21.31 -3.67 1.70
C ARG A 99 20.82 -3.90 3.13
N LEU A 100 20.66 -5.17 3.46
CA LEU A 100 20.32 -5.67 4.79
C LEU A 100 21.59 -6.15 5.48
N ARG A 101 21.79 -5.76 6.74
CA ARG A 101 22.82 -6.29 7.62
C ARG A 101 22.18 -7.05 8.77
N ILE A 102 22.72 -8.19 9.07
CA ILE A 102 22.33 -9.06 10.18
C ILE A 102 23.54 -9.25 11.09
N VAL A 103 23.40 -8.96 12.38
CA VAL A 103 24.50 -9.04 13.36
C VAL A 103 24.01 -9.81 14.58
N ALA A 104 24.71 -10.90 14.92
CA ALA A 104 24.54 -11.60 16.18
C ALA A 104 25.39 -10.94 17.27
N ASN A 105 24.88 -10.88 18.53
CA ASN A 105 25.52 -10.25 19.67
C ASN A 105 26.06 -8.83 19.36
N PRO A 106 25.21 -7.92 18.81
CA PRO A 106 25.65 -6.63 18.28
C PRO A 106 26.23 -5.69 19.36
N ASP A 107 25.84 -5.87 20.61
CA ASP A 107 26.24 -5.03 21.74
C ASP A 107 27.33 -5.67 22.60
N TYR A 108 27.95 -6.76 22.12
CA TYR A 108 29.02 -7.49 22.81
C TYR A 108 28.64 -7.91 24.24
N ARG A 109 27.39 -8.34 24.44
CA ARG A 109 26.82 -8.64 25.76
C ARG A 109 27.55 -9.77 26.48
N PHE A 110 28.15 -10.67 25.72
CA PHE A 110 29.04 -11.72 26.22
C PHE A 110 30.31 -11.80 25.36
N GLY A 111 31.40 -12.25 26.00
CA GLY A 111 32.67 -12.44 25.30
C GLY A 111 32.60 -13.62 24.34
N GLU A 112 33.19 -13.47 23.18
CA GLU A 112 33.31 -14.48 22.14
C GLU A 112 34.77 -14.63 21.70
N ARG A 113 35.09 -15.74 21.06
CA ARG A 113 36.45 -15.93 20.52
C ARG A 113 36.76 -14.91 19.43
N THR A 114 35.78 -14.61 18.59
CA THR A 114 35.84 -13.58 17.55
C THR A 114 34.47 -12.97 17.30
N TYR A 115 34.45 -11.73 16.81
CA TYR A 115 33.24 -11.05 16.37
C TYR A 115 33.21 -10.84 14.86
N ALA A 116 34.24 -11.32 14.14
CA ALA A 116 34.33 -11.12 12.70
C ALA A 116 33.29 -11.94 11.91
N ASN A 117 32.84 -13.05 12.48
CA ASN A 117 31.84 -13.96 11.90
C ASN A 117 30.40 -13.69 12.36
N ASN A 118 30.19 -12.67 13.21
CA ASN A 118 28.89 -12.32 13.75
C ASN A 118 28.00 -11.55 12.74
N ARG A 119 28.51 -11.23 11.58
CA ARG A 119 27.84 -10.34 10.60
C ARG A 119 27.66 -10.99 9.24
N TRP A 120 26.48 -10.77 8.67
CA TRP A 120 26.14 -11.07 7.29
C TRP A 120 25.47 -9.86 6.62
N GLU A 121 25.71 -9.67 5.33
CA GLU A 121 25.05 -8.63 4.54
C GLU A 121 24.53 -9.23 3.23
N ALA A 122 23.34 -8.79 2.85
CA ALA A 122 22.68 -9.20 1.60
C ALA A 122 22.03 -8.01 0.91
N GLY A 123 22.00 -8.05 -0.41
CA GLY A 123 21.25 -7.10 -1.23
C GLY A 123 19.90 -7.64 -1.65
N PHE A 124 18.92 -6.76 -1.82
CA PHE A 124 17.64 -7.05 -2.44
C PHE A 124 17.11 -5.80 -3.14
N TYR A 125 16.18 -5.99 -4.08
CA TYR A 125 15.60 -4.91 -4.85
C TYR A 125 14.11 -4.77 -4.55
N VAL A 126 13.65 -3.54 -4.33
CA VAL A 126 12.23 -3.21 -4.18
C VAL A 126 11.77 -2.46 -5.42
N ARG A 127 10.83 -3.04 -6.15
CA ARG A 127 10.21 -2.43 -7.32
C ARG A 127 9.25 -1.37 -6.84
N ALA A 128 9.51 -0.11 -7.22
CA ALA A 128 8.66 1.01 -6.90
C ALA A 128 7.25 0.83 -7.49
N ASP A 129 6.25 1.29 -6.77
CA ASP A 129 4.92 1.47 -7.30
C ASP A 129 4.88 2.76 -8.11
N ILE A 130 4.81 2.61 -9.43
CA ILE A 130 4.79 3.70 -10.42
C ILE A 130 3.46 3.73 -11.21
N TYR A 131 2.54 2.83 -10.88
CA TYR A 131 1.26 2.76 -11.58
C TYR A 131 0.29 3.80 -11.05
N ASN A 132 -0.44 4.41 -11.98
CA ASN A 132 -1.45 5.39 -11.63
C ASN A 132 -2.77 4.68 -11.31
N PRO A 133 -3.48 5.06 -10.24
CA PRO A 133 -4.80 4.53 -9.99
C PRO A 133 -5.79 4.96 -11.08
N VAL A 134 -6.79 4.14 -11.34
CA VAL A 134 -7.85 4.39 -12.32
C VAL A 134 -9.11 4.84 -11.60
N VAL A 135 -9.73 5.91 -12.10
CA VAL A 135 -11.01 6.44 -11.59
C VAL A 135 -12.13 6.09 -12.56
N ASP A 136 -13.22 5.56 -12.02
CA ASP A 136 -14.49 5.35 -12.71
C ASP A 136 -15.62 6.04 -11.96
N VAL A 137 -16.53 6.68 -12.68
CA VAL A 137 -17.64 7.45 -12.06
C VAL A 137 -18.96 7.05 -12.68
N LEU A 138 -19.92 6.68 -11.82
CA LEU A 138 -21.27 6.26 -12.20
C LEU A 138 -22.29 7.19 -11.54
N PHE A 139 -23.25 7.63 -12.30
CA PHE A 139 -24.42 8.39 -11.83
C PHE A 139 -25.63 7.46 -11.84
N ASP A 140 -26.26 7.24 -10.71
CA ASP A 140 -27.39 6.31 -10.55
C ASP A 140 -27.14 4.93 -11.19
N GLY A 141 -25.86 4.48 -11.16
CA GLY A 141 -25.40 3.20 -11.72
C GLY A 141 -24.98 3.24 -13.18
N TYR A 142 -25.02 4.38 -13.86
CA TYR A 142 -24.66 4.54 -15.26
C TYR A 142 -23.48 5.49 -15.47
N ARG A 143 -22.65 5.22 -16.47
CA ARG A 143 -21.67 6.19 -16.96
C ARG A 143 -22.38 7.20 -17.83
N ILE A 144 -22.08 8.47 -17.60
CA ILE A 144 -22.60 9.58 -18.37
C ILE A 144 -21.54 10.20 -19.26
N GLN A 145 -21.97 10.88 -20.31
CA GLN A 145 -21.16 11.73 -21.16
C GLN A 145 -21.38 13.21 -20.79
N ASN A 146 -20.46 14.06 -21.29
CA ASN A 146 -20.62 15.50 -21.10
C ASN A 146 -21.93 16.01 -21.71
N GLY A 147 -22.73 16.67 -20.87
CA GLY A 147 -24.03 17.24 -21.27
C GLY A 147 -25.24 16.34 -21.02
N ASP A 148 -25.05 15.09 -20.56
CA ASP A 148 -26.15 14.21 -20.24
C ASP A 148 -27.02 14.77 -19.12
N ILE A 149 -28.30 14.43 -19.16
CA ILE A 149 -29.29 14.81 -18.14
C ILE A 149 -29.20 13.81 -16.97
N VAL A 150 -29.13 14.34 -15.78
CA VAL A 150 -29.02 13.59 -14.53
C VAL A 150 -30.18 13.95 -13.60
N SER A 151 -30.59 13.03 -12.75
CA SER A 151 -31.65 13.26 -11.77
C SER A 151 -31.28 14.40 -10.80
N PRO A 152 -32.27 15.11 -10.24
CA PRO A 152 -31.99 16.21 -9.29
C PRO A 152 -31.41 15.74 -7.94
N ASN A 153 -31.52 14.45 -7.62
CA ASN A 153 -30.94 13.84 -6.43
C ASN A 153 -30.08 12.62 -6.81
N PRO A 154 -28.98 12.81 -7.55
CA PRO A 154 -28.21 11.68 -8.03
C PRO A 154 -27.44 11.01 -6.90
N THR A 155 -27.28 9.70 -7.02
CA THR A 155 -26.27 8.97 -6.26
C THR A 155 -25.06 8.73 -7.17
N ILE A 156 -23.95 9.37 -6.85
CA ILE A 156 -22.73 9.31 -7.64
C ILE A 156 -21.77 8.34 -6.97
N LEU A 157 -21.44 7.24 -7.66
CA LEU A 157 -20.46 6.26 -7.21
C LEU A 157 -19.14 6.52 -7.92
N ILE A 158 -18.10 6.76 -7.13
CA ILE A 158 -16.72 6.94 -7.60
C ILE A 158 -15.93 5.71 -7.17
N GLU A 159 -15.43 4.95 -8.13
CA GLU A 159 -14.53 3.83 -7.89
C GLU A 159 -13.10 4.24 -8.20
N VAL A 160 -12.19 3.98 -7.28
CA VAL A 160 -10.74 4.15 -7.47
C VAL A 160 -10.09 2.80 -7.35
N LYS A 161 -9.45 2.34 -8.43
CA LYS A 161 -8.77 1.05 -8.49
C LYS A 161 -7.28 1.25 -8.71
N ASP A 162 -6.48 0.51 -7.96
CA ASP A 162 -5.04 0.45 -8.09
C ASP A 162 -4.57 -0.97 -8.41
N GLU A 163 -3.47 -1.10 -9.15
CA GLU A 163 -2.88 -2.40 -9.49
C GLU A 163 -1.99 -2.95 -8.37
N ASN A 164 -1.50 -2.08 -7.46
CA ASN A 164 -0.69 -2.50 -6.32
C ASN A 164 -1.51 -3.38 -5.38
N ARG A 165 -0.95 -4.55 -5.03
CA ARG A 165 -1.61 -5.57 -4.22
C ARG A 165 -1.26 -5.52 -2.74
N TYR A 166 -0.44 -4.55 -2.33
CA TYR A 166 0.11 -4.45 -0.97
C TYR A 166 -0.17 -3.10 -0.32
N LEU A 167 -0.32 -2.03 -1.11
CA LEU A 167 -0.60 -0.67 -0.65
C LEU A 167 -2.08 -0.36 -0.85
N ALA A 168 -2.90 -0.75 0.13
CA ALA A 168 -4.35 -0.61 0.04
C ALA A 168 -4.80 0.87 -0.01
N LEU A 169 -5.82 1.16 -0.82
CA LEU A 169 -6.58 2.40 -0.79
C LEU A 169 -7.55 2.35 0.40
N ASP A 170 -7.05 2.54 1.62
CA ASP A 170 -7.78 2.28 2.87
C ASP A 170 -8.17 3.54 3.65
N ASP A 171 -7.86 4.72 3.13
CA ASP A 171 -8.21 6.00 3.73
C ASP A 171 -8.73 7.04 2.72
N THR A 172 -9.32 8.11 3.24
CA THR A 172 -9.95 9.17 2.45
C THR A 172 -8.99 10.18 1.87
N SER A 173 -7.68 10.13 2.21
CA SER A 173 -6.71 11.17 1.85
C SER A 173 -6.43 11.20 0.36
N GLY A 174 -6.55 10.04 -0.31
CA GLY A 174 -6.28 9.87 -1.72
C GLY A 174 -7.39 10.38 -2.65
N VAL A 175 -8.60 10.69 -2.17
CA VAL A 175 -9.71 11.05 -3.05
C VAL A 175 -10.29 12.42 -2.70
N THR A 176 -10.29 13.33 -3.67
CA THR A 176 -10.89 14.66 -3.55
C THR A 176 -12.02 14.82 -4.56
N VAL A 177 -13.21 15.11 -4.06
CA VAL A 177 -14.42 15.35 -4.87
C VAL A 177 -14.78 16.83 -4.81
N ARG A 178 -15.08 17.39 -5.97
CA ARG A 178 -15.53 18.80 -6.12
C ARG A 178 -16.75 18.88 -7.02
N LEU A 179 -17.61 19.82 -6.71
CA LEU A 179 -18.81 20.13 -7.51
C LEU A 179 -18.89 21.65 -7.71
N ARG A 180 -19.22 22.10 -8.91
CA ARG A 180 -19.49 23.50 -9.24
C ARG A 180 -20.59 23.62 -10.29
N ARG A 181 -21.20 24.77 -10.38
CA ARG A 181 -22.03 25.12 -11.55
C ARG A 181 -21.13 25.39 -12.75
N ALA A 182 -21.56 24.98 -13.92
CA ALA A 182 -20.86 25.32 -15.15
C ALA A 182 -20.86 26.84 -15.37
N GLY A 183 -19.72 27.38 -15.81
CA GLY A 183 -19.52 28.83 -15.97
C GLY A 183 -18.98 29.54 -14.70
N GLU A 184 -19.01 28.92 -13.55
CA GLU A 184 -18.29 29.45 -12.39
C GLU A 184 -16.78 29.31 -12.56
N SER A 185 -16.05 30.37 -12.20
CA SER A 185 -14.58 30.36 -12.20
C SER A 185 -14.04 29.59 -10.99
N GLY A 186 -12.93 28.85 -11.20
CA GLY A 186 -12.24 28.12 -10.14
C GLY A 186 -12.55 26.63 -10.10
N LEU A 187 -12.04 25.96 -9.05
CA LEU A 187 -12.10 24.50 -8.92
C LEU A 187 -13.43 24.00 -8.35
N GLY A 188 -14.30 24.89 -7.88
CA GLY A 188 -15.55 24.53 -7.25
C GLY A 188 -15.42 24.13 -5.77
N GLU A 189 -16.57 23.85 -5.13
CA GLU A 189 -16.66 23.45 -3.73
C GLU A 189 -15.97 22.09 -3.53
N ARG A 190 -15.00 22.01 -2.63
CA ARG A 190 -14.46 20.73 -2.17
C ARG A 190 -15.43 20.14 -1.17
N ILE A 191 -15.91 18.95 -1.47
CA ILE A 191 -16.83 18.22 -0.58
C ILE A 191 -16.02 17.57 0.53
N ALA A 192 -16.30 17.96 1.77
CA ALA A 192 -15.63 17.34 2.93
C ALA A 192 -16.32 16.03 3.32
N TYR A 193 -15.55 15.02 3.69
CA TYR A 193 -16.11 13.76 4.22
C TYR A 193 -16.93 13.98 5.49
N ALA A 194 -16.55 14.94 6.33
CA ALA A 194 -17.29 15.32 7.53
C ALA A 194 -18.68 15.93 7.24
N SER A 195 -18.99 16.32 5.99
CA SER A 195 -20.30 16.85 5.63
C SER A 195 -21.43 15.81 5.63
N GLY A 196 -21.08 14.52 5.69
CA GLY A 196 -22.03 13.42 5.54
C GLY A 196 -22.50 13.17 4.10
N ARG A 197 -22.11 14.03 3.13
CA ARG A 197 -22.41 13.84 1.71
C ARG A 197 -21.53 12.80 1.02
N LEU A 198 -20.36 12.50 1.58
CA LEU A 198 -19.41 11.49 1.09
C LEU A 198 -19.36 10.31 2.08
N ARG A 199 -19.52 9.10 1.55
CA ARG A 199 -19.31 7.86 2.28
C ARG A 199 -18.17 7.10 1.61
N PHE A 200 -17.10 6.83 2.37
CA PHE A 200 -15.95 6.08 1.89
C PHE A 200 -16.04 4.61 2.28
N GLU A 201 -15.78 3.74 1.34
CA GLU A 201 -15.62 2.30 1.53
C GLU A 201 -14.17 1.93 1.13
N PRO A 202 -13.34 1.47 2.08
CA PRO A 202 -11.95 1.15 1.82
C PRO A 202 -11.80 -0.09 0.92
N ALA A 203 -10.68 -0.15 0.21
CA ALA A 203 -10.30 -1.31 -0.56
C ALA A 203 -10.12 -2.54 0.33
N ARG A 204 -10.48 -3.71 -0.20
CA ARG A 204 -10.29 -5.03 0.44
C ARG A 204 -9.33 -5.86 -0.38
N MET A 205 -8.11 -5.98 0.11
CA MET A 205 -7.07 -6.73 -0.60
C MET A 205 -7.47 -8.19 -0.81
N PRO A 206 -7.10 -8.82 -1.92
CA PRO A 206 -6.20 -8.35 -2.96
C PRO A 206 -6.83 -7.45 -4.04
N ASP A 207 -8.14 -7.18 -4.01
CA ASP A 207 -8.80 -6.23 -4.91
C ASP A 207 -8.64 -4.81 -4.34
N ASN A 208 -7.60 -4.11 -4.81
CA ASN A 208 -7.29 -2.76 -4.36
C ASN A 208 -8.23 -1.74 -5.02
N ARG A 209 -9.50 -1.79 -4.60
CA ARG A 209 -10.58 -0.94 -5.09
C ARG A 209 -11.30 -0.26 -3.93
N ALA A 210 -11.15 1.05 -3.84
CA ALA A 210 -11.93 1.89 -2.93
C ALA A 210 -13.15 2.47 -3.63
N ARG A 211 -14.19 2.77 -2.86
CA ARG A 211 -15.42 3.39 -3.34
C ARG A 211 -15.76 4.62 -2.53
N VAL A 212 -16.24 5.64 -3.21
CA VAL A 212 -16.81 6.83 -2.60
C VAL A 212 -18.22 7.03 -3.14
N GLU A 213 -19.23 6.90 -2.28
CA GLU A 213 -20.59 7.29 -2.60
C GLU A 213 -20.74 8.78 -2.30
N PHE A 214 -21.09 9.56 -3.31
CA PHE A 214 -21.37 10.99 -3.18
C PHE A 214 -22.85 11.27 -3.41
N LYS A 215 -23.50 11.86 -2.42
CA LYS A 215 -24.88 12.36 -2.48
C LYS A 215 -24.84 13.88 -2.35
N PRO A 216 -24.89 14.63 -3.46
CA PRO A 216 -24.87 16.08 -3.41
C PRO A 216 -26.09 16.69 -2.68
N GLY A 217 -27.18 15.94 -2.58
CA GLY A 217 -28.49 16.41 -2.20
C GLY A 217 -29.27 16.92 -3.41
N TYR A 218 -30.31 17.67 -3.17
CA TYR A 218 -31.12 18.25 -4.23
C TYR A 218 -30.34 19.31 -5.00
N LEU A 219 -30.24 19.11 -6.31
CA LEU A 219 -29.64 20.05 -7.26
C LEU A 219 -30.75 20.80 -8.01
N GLU A 220 -30.64 22.11 -8.06
CA GLU A 220 -31.51 22.96 -8.88
C GLU A 220 -31.18 22.79 -10.38
N ASP A 221 -32.12 23.24 -11.24
CA ASP A 221 -31.89 23.26 -12.67
C ASP A 221 -30.61 23.97 -13.06
N GLY A 222 -29.87 23.39 -13.98
CA GLY A 222 -28.63 23.97 -14.45
C GLY A 222 -27.58 22.96 -14.86
N ASP A 223 -26.50 23.48 -15.36
CA ASP A 223 -25.32 22.71 -15.75
C ASP A 223 -24.31 22.67 -14.61
N TYR A 224 -23.79 21.47 -14.31
CA TYR A 224 -22.84 21.20 -13.25
C TYR A 224 -21.59 20.52 -13.77
N VAL A 225 -20.47 20.71 -13.07
CA VAL A 225 -19.22 19.98 -13.32
C VAL A 225 -18.81 19.26 -12.05
N LEU A 226 -18.73 17.95 -12.15
CA LEU A 226 -18.10 17.10 -11.13
C LEU A 226 -16.62 16.94 -11.48
N SER A 227 -15.74 17.15 -10.49
CA SER A 227 -14.29 16.92 -10.62
C SER A 227 -13.83 15.97 -9.53
N VAL A 228 -13.06 14.94 -9.90
CA VAL A 228 -12.50 13.92 -9.00
C VAL A 228 -11.00 13.83 -9.22
N ASP A 229 -10.21 14.12 -8.19
CA ASP A 229 -8.76 13.90 -8.15
C ASP A 229 -8.50 12.69 -7.24
N ALA A 230 -7.86 11.66 -7.76
CA ALA A 230 -7.50 10.48 -7.01
C ALA A 230 -6.00 10.22 -7.03
N ARG A 231 -5.50 9.69 -5.91
CA ARG A 231 -4.09 9.31 -5.72
C ARG A 231 -4.03 8.02 -4.92
N ASP A 232 -2.99 7.23 -5.22
CA ASP A 232 -2.64 6.06 -4.43
C ASP A 232 -1.81 6.42 -3.18
N LYS A 233 -1.33 5.40 -2.47
CA LYS A 233 -0.47 5.55 -1.27
C LYS A 233 0.93 6.10 -1.56
N ARG A 234 1.37 6.04 -2.82
CA ARG A 234 2.65 6.61 -3.28
C ARG A 234 2.49 7.98 -3.91
N ALA A 235 1.26 8.52 -3.87
CA ALA A 235 0.88 9.78 -4.46
C ALA A 235 0.92 9.78 -6.01
N ASN A 236 0.92 8.60 -6.66
CA ASN A 236 0.68 8.52 -8.09
C ASN A 236 -0.75 8.98 -8.36
N ARG A 237 -0.92 9.88 -9.32
CA ARG A 237 -2.23 10.48 -9.61
C ARG A 237 -2.96 9.68 -10.69
N SER A 238 -4.28 9.63 -10.62
CA SER A 238 -5.13 8.98 -11.63
C SER A 238 -5.02 9.59 -13.03
N GLY A 239 -4.40 10.77 -13.16
CA GLY A 239 -4.14 11.43 -14.41
C GLY A 239 -3.40 12.74 -14.23
N THR A 240 -2.97 13.35 -15.33
CA THR A 240 -2.34 14.68 -15.32
C THR A 240 -3.31 15.78 -14.91
N LYS A 241 -4.61 15.53 -15.12
CA LYS A 241 -5.74 16.38 -14.69
C LYS A 241 -6.73 15.54 -13.91
N PRO A 242 -7.51 16.15 -13.01
CA PRO A 242 -8.65 15.46 -12.39
C PRO A 242 -9.61 14.92 -13.46
N TYR A 243 -10.31 13.82 -13.14
CA TYR A 243 -11.47 13.41 -13.92
C TYR A 243 -12.53 14.52 -13.82
N GLU A 244 -13.07 14.96 -14.97
CA GLU A 244 -14.15 15.94 -15.00
C GLU A 244 -15.26 15.45 -15.92
N VAL A 245 -16.51 15.65 -15.47
CA VAL A 245 -17.70 15.42 -16.30
C VAL A 245 -18.71 16.54 -16.06
N GLN A 246 -19.22 17.11 -17.15
CA GLN A 246 -20.30 18.09 -17.12
C GLN A 246 -21.61 17.37 -17.31
N PHE A 247 -22.61 17.71 -16.50
CA PHE A 247 -23.97 17.17 -16.59
C PHE A 247 -25.02 18.25 -16.37
N ARG A 248 -26.23 17.99 -16.82
CA ARG A 248 -27.36 18.90 -16.69
C ARG A 248 -28.41 18.31 -15.77
N VAL A 249 -28.96 19.16 -14.92
CA VAL A 249 -30.12 18.83 -14.09
C VAL A 249 -31.34 19.58 -14.62
N ILE A 250 -32.44 18.84 -14.81
CA ILE A 250 -33.74 19.37 -15.22
C ILE A 250 -34.77 18.79 -14.24
N ASN A 251 -35.41 19.67 -13.49
CA ASN A 251 -36.44 19.28 -12.49
C ASN A 251 -37.83 19.15 -13.07
N GLU A 252 -38.06 19.76 -14.25
CA GLU A 252 -39.35 19.60 -14.92
C GLU A 252 -39.42 18.22 -15.61
N SER A 253 -40.55 17.56 -15.43
CA SER A 253 -40.84 16.31 -16.14
C SER A 253 -40.92 16.60 -17.63
N SER A 254 -39.88 16.26 -18.37
CA SER A 254 -39.85 16.37 -19.82
C SER A 254 -39.87 14.97 -20.43
N VAL A 255 -40.75 14.78 -21.40
CA VAL A 255 -40.77 13.59 -22.23
C VAL A 255 -39.84 13.87 -23.42
N THR A 256 -38.69 13.20 -23.46
CA THR A 256 -37.76 13.29 -24.56
C THR A 256 -37.87 12.04 -25.45
N HIS A 257 -37.65 12.19 -26.71
CA HIS A 257 -37.68 11.07 -27.68
C HIS A 257 -39.03 10.33 -27.74
N VAL A 258 -40.08 11.05 -28.13
CA VAL A 258 -41.35 10.39 -28.44
C VAL A 258 -41.34 9.81 -29.84
N VAL A 259 -41.39 8.50 -29.96
CA VAL A 259 -41.46 7.78 -31.23
C VAL A 259 -42.74 6.93 -31.24
N ASN A 260 -43.51 7.03 -32.31
CA ASN A 260 -44.64 6.13 -32.49
C ASN A 260 -44.30 5.02 -33.49
N TYR A 261 -44.71 3.79 -33.13
CA TYR A 261 -44.52 2.63 -34.03
C TYR A 261 -45.75 1.73 -34.02
N PRO A 262 -46.22 1.30 -35.17
CA PRO A 262 -45.75 1.67 -36.54
C PRO A 262 -46.09 3.12 -36.88
N ASN A 263 -45.30 3.72 -37.79
CA ASN A 263 -45.55 5.04 -38.37
C ASN A 263 -45.25 4.98 -39.87
N PRO A 264 -46.27 5.19 -40.78
CA PRO A 264 -47.68 5.48 -40.49
C PRO A 264 -48.45 4.29 -39.88
N PHE A 265 -49.53 4.57 -39.17
CA PHE A 265 -50.41 3.57 -38.57
C PHE A 265 -51.78 3.55 -39.25
N SER A 266 -52.42 2.35 -39.31
CA SER A 266 -53.76 2.19 -39.90
C SER A 266 -54.88 2.03 -38.86
N THR A 267 -54.62 1.31 -37.76
CA THR A 267 -55.59 1.00 -36.72
C THR A 267 -55.13 1.36 -35.30
N SER A 268 -53.81 1.20 -35.02
CA SER A 268 -53.22 1.51 -33.70
C SER A 268 -51.73 1.80 -33.84
N THR A 269 -51.19 2.57 -32.92
CA THR A 269 -49.76 2.80 -32.75
C THR A 269 -49.39 2.78 -31.27
N ARG A 270 -48.13 2.56 -30.96
CA ARG A 270 -47.59 2.67 -29.62
C ARG A 270 -46.60 3.82 -29.57
N PHE A 271 -46.70 4.61 -28.52
CA PHE A 271 -45.73 5.64 -28.22
C PHE A 271 -44.65 5.08 -27.30
N TYR A 272 -43.40 5.23 -27.69
CA TYR A 272 -42.22 4.99 -26.88
C TYR A 272 -41.68 6.36 -26.51
N TYR A 273 -41.37 6.56 -25.25
CA TYR A 273 -40.81 7.82 -24.74
C TYR A 273 -39.84 7.55 -23.60
N GLU A 274 -38.84 8.40 -23.47
CA GLU A 274 -37.87 8.44 -22.37
C GLU A 274 -38.10 9.71 -21.54
#